data_b7b769e4a137e306736ac910a6c54181
#
_entry.id   b7b769e4a137e306736ac910a6c54181
#
_cell.length_a   1.000
_cell.length_b   1.000
_cell.length_c   1.000
_cell.angle_alpha   90.00
_cell.angle_beta   90.00
_cell.angle_gamma   90.00
#
_symmetry.space_group_name_H-M   'P 1'
#
loop_
_entity.id
_entity.type
_entity.pdbx_description
1 polymer ?
#
loop_
_entity_poly.entity_id
_entity_poly.type
_entity_poly.pdbx_seq_one_letter_code
_entity_poly.pdbx_strand_id
1 'polypeptide(L)'
;MKSPLGPILGTVLAAVLAAGLPAEAAGKSPDARLRTLPVNSIRAVREYFRYRGPSDMPIVSGHRGCREDGCPENSIRAFEHTLCRVPAFFEIDPRMTRDSVVVLMHDPTLDRTTTGHGPVSEHTWAELRELRLKDVHGNVTDERIPTLEEAIRWSAGKTVVNLDVYTPKEVLGPLLERLGFPPHVMLTIHTPEQAEYYYALSRKTMFSIHIKSLEQLEAFEKTPIDWRNVMAYVGPRMLPENRELYERLRAKGVRCMISLAPTYDRRETPEQRREGYLSDRDILPDVIESDYPIELTRALQSLLGEERP
;
A
#
# COMPACT_ATOMS: atom_id res chain seq x y z
N MET A 1 -57.97 49.66 -48.66
CA MET A 1 -57.05 48.84 -49.53
C MET A 1 -55.94 48.23 -48.62
N LYS A 2 -55.94 46.92 -48.60
CA LYS A 2 -54.83 46.00 -48.26
C LYS A 2 -54.05 46.19 -46.96
N SER A 3 -54.30 45.26 -46.00
CA SER A 3 -53.33 44.70 -45.07
C SER A 3 -52.06 44.20 -45.78
N PRO A 4 -50.96 43.96 -45.02
CA PRO A 4 -50.93 42.70 -44.33
C PRO A 4 -50.19 42.73 -42.92
N LEU A 5 -50.52 41.70 -42.18
CA LEU A 5 -49.92 41.21 -40.96
C LEU A 5 -48.44 40.80 -41.13
N GLY A 6 -47.65 41.07 -40.11
CA GLY A 6 -46.34 40.43 -39.85
C GLY A 6 -46.29 39.84 -38.46
N PRO A 7 -45.59 38.70 -38.22
CA PRO A 7 -45.80 37.85 -37.05
C PRO A 7 -45.00 38.27 -35.85
N ILE A 8 -45.62 38.08 -34.68
CA ILE A 8 -45.04 38.22 -33.33
C ILE A 8 -44.16 37.00 -33.07
N LEU A 9 -42.87 37.20 -32.91
CA LEU A 9 -41.93 36.15 -32.46
C LEU A 9 -41.93 36.14 -30.94
N GLY A 10 -42.61 35.17 -30.37
CA GLY A 10 -42.56 34.89 -28.93
C GLY A 10 -41.28 34.15 -28.58
N THR A 11 -40.45 34.78 -27.77
CA THR A 11 -39.23 34.16 -27.23
C THR A 11 -39.64 33.25 -26.06
N VAL A 12 -39.60 31.94 -26.27
CA VAL A 12 -39.75 30.94 -25.20
C VAL A 12 -38.38 30.77 -24.52
N LEU A 13 -38.30 31.26 -23.30
CA LEU A 13 -37.16 31.05 -22.41
C LEU A 13 -37.23 29.62 -21.89
N ALA A 14 -36.41 28.70 -22.43
CA ALA A 14 -36.27 27.34 -21.94
C ALA A 14 -35.37 27.36 -20.69
N ALA A 15 -35.99 27.18 -19.51
CA ALA A 15 -35.30 26.91 -18.31
C ALA A 15 -34.68 25.49 -18.38
N VAL A 16 -33.36 25.41 -18.54
CA VAL A 16 -32.62 24.15 -18.40
C VAL A 16 -32.49 23.84 -16.90
N LEU A 17 -33.35 22.97 -16.42
CA LEU A 17 -33.15 22.32 -15.14
C LEU A 17 -31.87 21.45 -15.23
N ALA A 18 -30.81 21.89 -14.55
CA ALA A 18 -29.65 21.05 -14.28
C ALA A 18 -30.10 19.94 -13.31
N ALA A 19 -30.54 18.82 -13.86
CA ALA A 19 -30.68 17.60 -13.10
C ALA A 19 -29.26 17.14 -12.70
N GLY A 20 -28.94 17.29 -11.41
CA GLY A 20 -27.75 16.71 -10.83
C GLY A 20 -27.77 15.19 -11.10
N LEU A 21 -26.73 14.70 -11.76
CA LEU A 21 -26.50 13.27 -11.91
C LEU A 21 -26.37 12.68 -10.49
N PRO A 22 -27.06 11.59 -10.17
CA PRO A 22 -26.85 10.90 -8.91
C PRO A 22 -25.40 10.43 -8.88
N ALA A 23 -24.74 10.65 -7.72
CA ALA A 23 -23.45 10.03 -7.44
C ALA A 23 -23.60 8.53 -7.71
N GLU A 24 -22.86 8.03 -8.69
CA GLU A 24 -22.80 6.60 -8.97
C GLU A 24 -22.37 5.90 -7.67
N ALA A 25 -23.30 5.18 -7.07
CA ALA A 25 -22.98 4.20 -6.05
C ALA A 25 -21.90 3.30 -6.65
N ALA A 26 -20.73 3.24 -5.99
CA ALA A 26 -19.60 2.43 -6.40
C ALA A 26 -19.96 0.93 -6.26
N GLY A 27 -20.86 0.48 -7.12
CA GLY A 27 -21.20 -0.91 -7.33
C GLY A 27 -20.00 -1.64 -7.92
N LYS A 28 -19.67 -2.80 -7.38
CA LYS A 28 -18.68 -3.73 -7.93
C LYS A 28 -18.90 -3.85 -9.43
N SER A 29 -17.94 -3.33 -10.23
CA SER A 29 -17.89 -3.67 -11.65
C SER A 29 -17.45 -5.14 -11.73
N PRO A 30 -18.25 -6.06 -12.29
CA PRO A 30 -18.00 -7.51 -12.21
C PRO A 30 -16.76 -8.00 -12.96
N ASP A 31 -16.04 -7.14 -13.73
CA ASP A 31 -15.03 -7.57 -14.70
C ASP A 31 -13.71 -6.78 -14.72
N ALA A 32 -13.42 -5.96 -13.71
CA ALA A 32 -12.09 -5.32 -13.64
C ALA A 32 -11.04 -6.37 -13.25
N ARG A 33 -10.31 -6.90 -14.23
CA ARG A 33 -9.21 -7.84 -14.02
C ARG A 33 -8.14 -7.20 -13.14
N LEU A 34 -7.86 -7.80 -11.98
CA LEU A 34 -6.80 -7.35 -11.08
C LEU A 34 -5.43 -7.41 -11.78
N ARG A 35 -4.62 -6.38 -11.59
CA ARG A 35 -3.23 -6.30 -12.06
C ARG A 35 -2.32 -7.01 -11.06
N THR A 36 -2.32 -8.34 -11.10
CA THR A 36 -1.61 -9.19 -10.15
C THR A 36 -0.10 -9.18 -10.35
N LEU A 37 0.64 -9.43 -9.27
CA LEU A 37 2.09 -9.62 -9.29
C LEU A 37 2.44 -11.11 -9.48
N PRO A 38 3.65 -11.43 -10.00
CA PRO A 38 4.09 -12.81 -10.18
C PRO A 38 4.55 -13.44 -8.85
N VAL A 39 3.62 -13.74 -7.93
CA VAL A 39 3.89 -14.13 -6.54
C VAL A 39 3.50 -15.58 -6.20
N ASN A 40 3.41 -16.46 -7.20
CA ASN A 40 2.94 -17.83 -7.04
C ASN A 40 3.91 -18.76 -6.28
N SER A 41 5.15 -18.34 -6.04
CA SER A 41 6.15 -19.10 -5.33
C SER A 41 7.20 -18.18 -4.71
N ILE A 42 7.93 -18.68 -3.71
CA ILE A 42 9.04 -17.92 -3.12
C ILE A 42 10.13 -17.56 -4.15
N ARG A 43 10.35 -18.41 -5.15
CA ARG A 43 11.27 -18.11 -6.25
C ARG A 43 10.79 -16.90 -7.05
N ALA A 44 9.51 -16.85 -7.38
CA ALA A 44 8.93 -15.74 -8.15
C ALA A 44 8.95 -14.44 -7.33
N VAL A 45 8.63 -14.50 -6.04
CA VAL A 45 8.70 -13.32 -5.14
C VAL A 45 10.11 -12.80 -5.00
N ARG A 46 11.10 -13.67 -4.72
CA ARG A 46 12.52 -13.29 -4.68
C ARG A 46 12.98 -12.65 -5.97
N GLU A 47 12.57 -13.20 -7.11
CA GLU A 47 12.93 -12.70 -8.42
C GLU A 47 12.31 -11.33 -8.68
N TYR A 48 11.07 -11.12 -8.30
CA TYR A 48 10.35 -9.85 -8.44
C TYR A 48 11.00 -8.73 -7.61
N PHE A 49 11.39 -9.02 -6.36
CA PHE A 49 12.02 -8.04 -5.47
C PHE A 49 13.54 -7.95 -5.61
N ARG A 50 14.17 -8.75 -6.46
CA ARG A 50 15.62 -8.68 -6.67
C ARG A 50 16.01 -7.43 -7.44
N TYR A 51 17.04 -6.69 -6.96
CA TYR A 51 17.68 -5.65 -7.73
C TYR A 51 18.56 -6.27 -8.83
N ARG A 52 18.42 -5.78 -10.06
CA ARG A 52 19.17 -6.26 -11.25
C ARG A 52 19.81 -5.12 -12.04
N GLY A 53 19.82 -3.93 -11.50
CA GLY A 53 20.21 -2.70 -12.17
C GLY A 53 19.08 -1.69 -12.16
N PRO A 54 19.32 -0.47 -12.61
CA PRO A 54 18.28 0.53 -12.76
C PRO A 54 17.13 0.00 -13.61
N SER A 55 15.91 0.21 -13.18
CA SER A 55 14.70 -0.12 -13.95
C SER A 55 13.97 1.16 -14.32
N ASP A 56 13.27 1.13 -15.45
CA ASP A 56 12.49 2.28 -15.92
C ASP A 56 11.35 2.66 -14.96
N MET A 57 10.84 1.67 -14.18
CA MET A 57 9.75 1.90 -13.22
C MET A 57 10.10 1.29 -11.85
N PRO A 58 10.01 2.08 -10.77
CA PRO A 58 10.00 1.54 -9.42
C PRO A 58 8.83 0.59 -9.17
N ILE A 59 9.02 -0.39 -8.28
CA ILE A 59 7.90 -1.17 -7.74
C ILE A 59 7.08 -0.25 -6.82
N VAL A 60 5.76 -0.32 -6.93
CA VAL A 60 4.84 0.51 -6.12
C VAL A 60 4.30 -0.31 -4.95
N SER A 61 4.35 0.27 -3.75
CA SER A 61 3.68 -0.19 -2.54
C SER A 61 2.53 0.76 -2.20
N GLY A 62 1.34 0.20 -1.97
CA GLY A 62 0.23 0.95 -1.40
C GLY A 62 0.31 0.89 0.13
N HIS A 63 0.57 2.02 0.79
CA HIS A 63 0.55 2.15 2.24
C HIS A 63 -0.89 1.96 2.73
N ARG A 64 -1.13 0.87 3.49
CA ARG A 64 -2.46 0.43 3.95
C ARG A 64 -3.49 0.23 2.82
N GLY A 65 -3.03 0.00 1.58
CA GLY A 65 -3.87 -0.14 0.40
C GLY A 65 -3.88 1.10 -0.48
N CYS A 66 -4.71 2.07 -0.14
CA CYS A 66 -4.74 3.41 -0.74
C CYS A 66 -5.56 4.36 0.14
N ARG A 67 -5.44 5.65 -0.15
CA ARG A 67 -6.10 6.72 0.58
C ARG A 67 -7.03 7.50 -0.36
N GLU A 68 -7.97 6.79 -0.98
CA GLU A 68 -8.95 7.34 -1.91
C GLU A 68 -10.37 7.25 -1.35
N ASP A 69 -11.30 8.05 -1.91
CA ASP A 69 -12.70 8.14 -1.48
C ASP A 69 -13.38 6.76 -1.51
N GLY A 70 -14.10 6.44 -0.43
CA GLY A 70 -14.81 5.18 -0.28
C GLY A 70 -13.91 3.94 -0.16
N CYS A 71 -12.59 4.14 0.01
CA CYS A 71 -11.61 3.09 0.21
C CYS A 71 -10.98 3.20 1.61
N PRO A 72 -11.53 2.54 2.64
CA PRO A 72 -10.94 2.59 3.97
C PRO A 72 -9.58 1.91 3.99
N GLU A 73 -8.60 2.52 4.69
CA GLU A 73 -7.27 1.95 4.88
C GLU A 73 -7.34 0.56 5.52
N ASN A 74 -6.34 -0.30 5.28
CA ASN A 74 -6.27 -1.65 5.82
C ASN A 74 -7.50 -2.53 5.51
N SER A 75 -8.09 -2.36 4.33
CA SER A 75 -9.26 -3.14 3.87
C SER A 75 -9.00 -3.87 2.56
N ILE A 76 -9.68 -4.99 2.37
CA ILE A 76 -9.67 -5.74 1.11
C ILE A 76 -10.13 -4.86 -0.05
N ARG A 77 -11.13 -3.98 0.19
CA ARG A 77 -11.62 -3.03 -0.81
C ARG A 77 -10.53 -2.08 -1.29
N ALA A 78 -9.71 -1.51 -0.39
CA ALA A 78 -8.61 -0.63 -0.77
C ALA A 78 -7.56 -1.37 -1.62
N PHE A 79 -7.27 -2.62 -1.29
CA PHE A 79 -6.34 -3.46 -2.06
C PHE A 79 -6.89 -3.78 -3.45
N GLU A 80 -8.16 -4.16 -3.56
CA GLU A 80 -8.83 -4.42 -4.85
C GLU A 80 -8.91 -3.15 -5.69
N HIS A 81 -9.28 -2.02 -5.07
CA HIS A 81 -9.36 -0.73 -5.76
C HIS A 81 -8.04 -0.37 -6.43
N THR A 82 -6.93 -0.55 -5.71
CA THR A 82 -5.59 -0.31 -6.24
C THR A 82 -5.25 -1.29 -7.35
N LEU A 83 -5.41 -2.60 -7.13
CA LEU A 83 -5.04 -3.62 -8.12
C LEU A 83 -5.90 -3.61 -9.38
N CYS A 84 -7.12 -3.10 -9.34
CA CYS A 84 -7.92 -2.87 -10.55
C CYS A 84 -7.31 -1.80 -11.47
N ARG A 85 -6.43 -0.94 -10.96
CA ARG A 85 -5.87 0.22 -11.67
C ARG A 85 -4.38 0.11 -11.92
N VAL A 86 -3.61 -0.33 -10.93
CA VAL A 86 -2.14 -0.42 -11.00
C VAL A 86 -1.65 -1.70 -10.32
N PRO A 87 -0.54 -2.30 -10.80
CA PRO A 87 0.11 -3.37 -10.04
C PRO A 87 0.80 -2.77 -8.82
N ALA A 88 0.55 -3.34 -7.63
CA ALA A 88 1.16 -2.91 -6.37
C ALA A 88 1.24 -4.07 -5.39
N PHE A 89 2.15 -3.99 -4.42
CA PHE A 89 2.05 -4.74 -3.18
C PHE A 89 1.57 -3.79 -2.07
N PHE A 90 1.26 -4.31 -0.88
CA PHE A 90 0.67 -3.50 0.18
C PHE A 90 1.45 -3.65 1.48
N GLU A 91 1.76 -2.52 2.10
CA GLU A 91 2.04 -2.49 3.53
C GLU A 91 0.72 -2.53 4.29
N ILE A 92 0.67 -3.28 5.40
CA ILE A 92 -0.53 -3.47 6.24
C ILE A 92 -0.14 -3.59 7.73
N ASP A 93 -1.07 -3.22 8.61
CA ASP A 93 -0.84 -3.06 10.04
C ASP A 93 -1.55 -4.16 10.87
N PRO A 94 -0.90 -5.29 11.17
CA PRO A 94 -1.48 -6.32 12.03
C PRO A 94 -1.46 -5.89 13.50
N ARG A 95 -2.64 -5.93 14.16
CA ARG A 95 -2.82 -5.61 15.56
C ARG A 95 -3.65 -6.67 16.27
N MET A 96 -3.32 -6.94 17.53
CA MET A 96 -3.95 -8.01 18.31
C MET A 96 -5.16 -7.50 19.11
N THR A 97 -6.25 -8.25 19.07
CA THR A 97 -7.44 -8.08 19.92
C THR A 97 -7.23 -8.69 21.33
N ARG A 98 -8.18 -8.45 22.25
CA ARG A 98 -8.17 -9.02 23.60
C ARG A 98 -8.13 -10.56 23.63
N ASP A 99 -8.80 -11.19 22.68
CA ASP A 99 -8.87 -12.66 22.53
C ASP A 99 -7.84 -13.21 21.53
N SER A 100 -6.73 -12.45 21.30
CA SER A 100 -5.56 -12.84 20.51
C SER A 100 -5.85 -13.12 19.01
N VAL A 101 -6.93 -12.58 18.46
CA VAL A 101 -7.14 -12.54 17.01
C VAL A 101 -6.35 -11.37 16.43
N VAL A 102 -5.63 -11.59 15.34
CA VAL A 102 -4.87 -10.53 14.66
C VAL A 102 -5.74 -9.93 13.56
N VAL A 103 -5.98 -8.63 13.64
CA VAL A 103 -6.79 -7.83 12.70
C VAL A 103 -5.93 -6.78 12.02
N LEU A 104 -6.40 -6.17 10.93
CA LEU A 104 -5.72 -5.05 10.29
C LEU A 104 -6.22 -3.73 10.88
N MET A 105 -5.33 -3.00 11.56
CA MET A 105 -5.63 -1.72 12.18
C MET A 105 -4.33 -0.97 12.50
N HIS A 106 -4.15 0.23 11.94
CA HIS A 106 -2.95 1.01 12.23
C HIS A 106 -2.97 1.59 13.65
N ASP A 107 -4.04 2.31 14.00
CA ASP A 107 -4.12 2.99 15.28
C ASP A 107 -4.30 1.99 16.44
N PRO A 108 -3.80 2.29 17.63
CA PRO A 108 -4.08 1.46 18.81
C PRO A 108 -5.57 1.51 19.22
N THR A 109 -6.33 2.48 18.70
CA THR A 109 -7.76 2.68 19.00
C THR A 109 -8.62 2.65 17.75
N LEU A 110 -9.92 2.40 17.91
CA LEU A 110 -10.92 2.22 16.85
C LEU A 110 -11.46 3.54 16.28
N ASP A 111 -11.26 4.65 16.97
CA ASP A 111 -12.01 5.89 16.84
C ASP A 111 -11.91 6.54 15.46
N ARG A 112 -10.72 6.59 14.87
CA ARG A 112 -10.49 7.30 13.60
C ARG A 112 -11.07 6.57 12.40
N THR A 113 -10.85 5.28 12.31
CA THR A 113 -11.09 4.49 11.08
C THR A 113 -12.28 3.55 11.18
N THR A 114 -13.01 3.54 12.30
CA THR A 114 -14.16 2.65 12.50
C THR A 114 -15.35 3.35 13.16
N THR A 115 -16.49 2.66 13.22
CA THR A 115 -17.66 3.08 13.99
C THR A 115 -17.55 2.78 15.49
N GLY A 116 -16.49 2.10 15.93
CA GLY A 116 -16.20 1.78 17.32
C GLY A 116 -15.37 2.84 18.02
N HIS A 117 -15.10 2.61 19.30
CA HIS A 117 -14.32 3.50 20.17
C HIS A 117 -13.40 2.69 21.09
N GLY A 118 -12.31 3.33 21.55
CA GLY A 118 -11.40 2.77 22.54
C GLY A 118 -10.35 1.80 21.95
N PRO A 119 -9.50 1.21 22.81
CA PRO A 119 -8.38 0.40 22.39
C PRO A 119 -8.77 -0.92 21.73
N VAL A 120 -8.13 -1.26 20.62
CA VAL A 120 -8.32 -2.57 19.93
C VAL A 120 -8.08 -3.73 20.89
N SER A 121 -7.06 -3.62 21.75
CA SER A 121 -6.67 -4.65 22.71
C SER A 121 -7.69 -4.91 23.83
N GLU A 122 -8.70 -4.05 23.99
CA GLU A 122 -9.76 -4.22 24.99
C GLU A 122 -11.01 -4.90 24.40
N HIS A 123 -11.06 -5.10 23.08
CA HIS A 123 -12.17 -5.73 22.37
C HIS A 123 -11.83 -7.13 21.89
N THR A 124 -12.83 -8.01 21.88
CA THR A 124 -12.77 -9.31 21.21
C THR A 124 -13.02 -9.19 19.71
N TRP A 125 -12.57 -10.16 18.93
CA TRP A 125 -12.92 -10.24 17.51
C TRP A 125 -14.43 -10.27 17.27
N ALA A 126 -15.18 -10.94 18.13
CA ALA A 126 -16.65 -11.00 18.02
C ALA A 126 -17.29 -9.60 18.09
N GLU A 127 -16.73 -8.69 18.87
CA GLU A 127 -17.15 -7.29 18.96
C GLU A 127 -16.70 -6.48 17.75
N LEU A 128 -15.42 -6.62 17.35
CA LEU A 128 -14.81 -5.82 16.27
C LEU A 128 -15.42 -6.12 14.89
N ARG A 129 -15.76 -7.36 14.60
CA ARG A 129 -16.31 -7.76 13.31
C ARG A 129 -17.67 -7.13 12.99
N GLU A 130 -18.38 -6.59 13.99
CA GLU A 130 -19.66 -5.90 13.80
C GLU A 130 -19.49 -4.42 13.43
N LEU A 131 -18.30 -3.86 13.62
CA LEU A 131 -17.97 -2.49 13.29
C LEU A 131 -17.84 -2.29 11.78
N ARG A 132 -18.07 -1.04 11.36
CA ARG A 132 -17.85 -0.60 9.98
C ARG A 132 -16.60 0.26 9.91
N LEU A 133 -15.86 0.13 8.80
CA LEU A 133 -14.73 1.00 8.50
C LEU A 133 -15.22 2.34 7.95
N LYS A 134 -14.44 3.38 8.21
CA LYS A 134 -14.60 4.72 7.65
C LYS A 134 -13.54 4.97 6.60
N ASP A 135 -13.90 5.68 5.55
CA ASP A 135 -12.94 6.17 4.54
C ASP A 135 -12.11 7.35 5.08
N VAL A 136 -11.23 7.90 4.24
CA VAL A 136 -10.33 9.01 4.57
C VAL A 136 -11.06 10.30 5.01
N HIS A 137 -12.32 10.47 4.64
CA HIS A 137 -13.16 11.61 5.01
C HIS A 137 -14.02 11.35 6.25
N GLY A 138 -13.93 10.14 6.84
CA GLY A 138 -14.75 9.73 7.98
C GLY A 138 -16.14 9.22 7.60
N ASN A 139 -16.44 9.04 6.31
CA ASN A 139 -17.69 8.44 5.86
C ASN A 139 -17.71 6.95 6.18
N VAL A 140 -18.79 6.50 6.81
CA VAL A 140 -18.98 5.07 7.11
C VAL A 140 -19.22 4.31 5.80
N THR A 141 -18.47 3.22 5.63
CA THR A 141 -18.58 2.32 4.47
C THR A 141 -19.26 1.02 4.84
N ASP A 142 -19.50 0.15 3.84
CA ASP A 142 -19.99 -1.23 4.08
C ASP A 142 -18.88 -2.19 4.47
N GLU A 143 -17.62 -1.77 4.42
CA GLU A 143 -16.47 -2.58 4.74
C GLU A 143 -16.34 -2.82 6.24
N ARG A 144 -15.77 -3.97 6.59
CA ARG A 144 -15.49 -4.39 7.97
C ARG A 144 -13.98 -4.52 8.17
N ILE A 145 -13.55 -4.52 9.43
CA ILE A 145 -12.15 -4.79 9.80
C ILE A 145 -11.82 -6.22 9.34
N PRO A 146 -10.84 -6.45 8.47
CA PRO A 146 -10.42 -7.81 8.13
C PRO A 146 -9.46 -8.37 9.19
N THR A 147 -9.49 -9.69 9.37
CA THR A 147 -8.40 -10.38 10.07
C THR A 147 -7.15 -10.43 9.19
N LEU A 148 -5.98 -10.54 9.82
CA LEU A 148 -4.74 -10.76 9.09
C LEU A 148 -4.79 -12.04 8.22
N GLU A 149 -5.40 -13.11 8.75
CA GLU A 149 -5.56 -14.37 8.01
C GLU A 149 -6.41 -14.19 6.75
N GLU A 150 -7.52 -13.43 6.80
CA GLU A 150 -8.34 -13.10 5.64
C GLU A 150 -7.54 -12.32 4.58
N ALA A 151 -6.76 -11.31 5.00
CA ALA A 151 -5.92 -10.54 4.09
C ALA A 151 -4.81 -11.38 3.44
N ILE A 152 -4.14 -12.25 4.20
CA ILE A 152 -3.14 -13.19 3.67
C ILE A 152 -3.77 -14.17 2.68
N ARG A 153 -4.93 -14.74 3.00
CA ARG A 153 -5.64 -15.65 2.09
C ARG A 153 -6.11 -14.94 0.82
N TRP A 154 -6.63 -13.72 0.97
CA TRP A 154 -7.06 -12.93 -0.17
C TRP A 154 -5.88 -12.59 -1.11
N SER A 155 -4.70 -12.23 -0.58
CA SER A 155 -3.53 -11.82 -1.38
C SER A 155 -2.87 -12.97 -2.16
N ALA A 156 -3.21 -14.23 -1.84
CA ALA A 156 -2.65 -15.41 -2.50
C ALA A 156 -2.82 -15.37 -4.03
N GLY A 157 -1.71 -15.47 -4.77
CA GLY A 157 -1.68 -15.41 -6.22
C GLY A 157 -2.01 -14.04 -6.84
N LYS A 158 -2.20 -13.00 -6.00
CA LYS A 158 -2.54 -11.65 -6.45
C LYS A 158 -1.41 -10.66 -6.21
N THR A 159 -0.92 -10.59 -4.98
CA THR A 159 0.07 -9.59 -4.56
C THR A 159 0.82 -10.04 -3.32
N VAL A 160 1.79 -9.23 -2.87
CA VAL A 160 2.47 -9.38 -1.57
C VAL A 160 1.81 -8.45 -0.55
N VAL A 161 1.68 -8.93 0.70
CA VAL A 161 1.38 -8.11 1.87
C VAL A 161 2.63 -8.03 2.74
N ASN A 162 3.06 -6.80 3.04
CA ASN A 162 4.17 -6.48 3.92
C ASN A 162 3.61 -6.07 5.28
N LEU A 163 3.86 -6.87 6.31
CA LEU A 163 3.31 -6.67 7.64
C LEU A 163 4.20 -5.72 8.45
N ASP A 164 3.68 -4.53 8.82
CA ASP A 164 4.34 -3.72 9.84
C ASP A 164 4.05 -4.32 11.23
N VAL A 165 5.10 -4.89 11.86
CA VAL A 165 4.93 -5.86 12.94
C VAL A 165 4.75 -5.16 14.29
N TYR A 166 3.52 -4.78 14.62
CA TYR A 166 3.09 -4.35 15.97
C TYR A 166 2.57 -5.50 16.84
N THR A 167 2.27 -6.65 16.25
CA THR A 167 1.79 -7.83 16.96
C THR A 167 2.95 -8.55 17.62
N PRO A 168 2.82 -9.00 18.90
CA PRO A 168 3.85 -9.78 19.59
C PRO A 168 4.24 -11.01 18.77
N LYS A 169 5.55 -11.29 18.71
CA LYS A 169 6.10 -12.41 17.95
C LYS A 169 5.55 -13.77 18.40
N GLU A 170 5.17 -13.87 19.68
CA GLU A 170 4.56 -15.06 20.30
C GLU A 170 3.17 -15.37 19.78
N VAL A 171 2.51 -14.39 19.13
CA VAL A 171 1.21 -14.53 18.45
C VAL A 171 1.40 -14.62 16.95
N LEU A 172 2.19 -13.71 16.36
CA LEU A 172 2.38 -13.65 14.92
C LEU A 172 3.17 -14.86 14.40
N GLY A 173 4.22 -15.31 15.10
CA GLY A 173 5.02 -16.46 14.69
C GLY A 173 4.17 -17.73 14.51
N PRO A 174 3.43 -18.19 15.54
CA PRO A 174 2.53 -19.35 15.43
C PRO A 174 1.43 -19.18 14.38
N LEU A 175 0.91 -17.96 14.17
CA LEU A 175 -0.06 -17.70 13.12
C LEU A 175 0.55 -17.95 11.73
N LEU A 176 1.73 -17.40 11.46
CA LEU A 176 2.45 -17.59 10.20
C LEU A 176 2.86 -19.07 9.99
N GLU A 177 3.27 -19.75 11.05
CA GLU A 177 3.60 -21.18 11.02
C GLU A 177 2.36 -22.03 10.64
N ARG A 178 1.21 -21.77 11.26
CA ARG A 178 -0.08 -22.41 10.92
C ARG A 178 -0.49 -22.17 9.48
N LEU A 179 -0.17 -20.98 8.91
CA LEU A 179 -0.41 -20.64 7.52
C LEU A 179 0.69 -21.17 6.57
N GLY A 180 1.73 -21.83 7.09
CA GLY A 180 2.83 -22.40 6.30
C GLY A 180 3.80 -21.39 5.69
N PHE A 181 3.94 -20.21 6.28
CA PHE A 181 4.78 -19.10 5.78
C PHE A 181 4.55 -18.84 4.29
N PRO A 182 3.39 -18.28 3.90
CA PRO A 182 3.06 -18.06 2.50
C PRO A 182 4.10 -17.17 1.81
N PRO A 183 4.52 -17.48 0.57
CA PRO A 183 5.58 -16.74 -0.11
C PRO A 183 5.23 -15.27 -0.41
N HIS A 184 3.94 -14.94 -0.40
CA HIS A 184 3.42 -13.59 -0.62
C HIS A 184 3.25 -12.78 0.67
N VAL A 185 3.83 -13.24 1.79
CA VAL A 185 3.93 -12.48 3.05
C VAL A 185 5.36 -12.01 3.24
N MET A 186 5.52 -10.71 3.46
CA MET A 186 6.76 -10.04 3.82
C MET A 186 6.62 -9.44 5.21
N LEU A 187 7.69 -9.37 5.98
CA LEU A 187 7.68 -8.80 7.34
C LEU A 187 8.56 -7.56 7.39
N THR A 188 8.03 -6.47 7.91
CA THR A 188 8.83 -5.29 8.26
C THR A 188 9.66 -5.60 9.50
N ILE A 189 10.96 -5.37 9.40
CA ILE A 189 11.95 -5.72 10.41
C ILE A 189 12.74 -4.48 10.81
N HIS A 190 12.86 -4.25 12.11
CA HIS A 190 13.56 -3.10 12.66
C HIS A 190 14.89 -3.46 13.32
N THR A 191 15.07 -4.72 13.78
CA THR A 191 16.29 -5.16 14.46
C THR A 191 16.80 -6.50 13.93
N PRO A 192 18.12 -6.76 14.03
CA PRO A 192 18.69 -8.06 13.70
C PRO A 192 18.03 -9.25 14.41
N GLU A 193 17.70 -9.10 15.70
CA GLU A 193 17.08 -10.15 16.51
C GLU A 193 15.67 -10.52 16.00
N GLN A 194 14.90 -9.54 15.51
CA GLN A 194 13.62 -9.82 14.84
C GLN A 194 13.83 -10.64 13.57
N ALA A 195 14.80 -10.24 12.74
CA ALA A 195 15.13 -10.96 11.51
C ALA A 195 15.53 -12.42 11.81
N GLU A 196 16.43 -12.62 12.78
CA GLU A 196 16.90 -13.96 13.17
C GLU A 196 15.74 -14.83 13.66
N TYR A 197 14.85 -14.28 14.50
CA TYR A 197 13.69 -15.00 15.02
C TYR A 197 12.82 -15.55 13.89
N TYR A 198 12.34 -14.69 12.97
CA TYR A 198 11.47 -15.13 11.90
C TYR A 198 12.19 -15.95 10.83
N TYR A 199 13.48 -15.70 10.61
CA TYR A 199 14.30 -16.50 9.69
C TYR A 199 14.58 -17.90 10.23
N ALA A 200 14.66 -18.08 11.55
CA ALA A 200 14.76 -19.39 12.19
C ALA A 200 13.48 -20.20 12.03
N LEU A 201 12.30 -19.56 12.10
CA LEU A 201 11.01 -20.21 11.86
C LEU A 201 10.86 -20.61 10.38
N SER A 202 11.28 -19.76 9.45
CA SER A 202 11.22 -20.09 8.02
C SER A 202 12.31 -19.38 7.21
N ARG A 203 13.18 -20.14 6.57
CA ARG A 203 14.22 -19.66 5.65
C ARG A 203 13.64 -19.06 4.35
N LYS A 204 12.32 -19.13 4.17
CA LYS A 204 11.61 -18.60 3.00
C LYS A 204 10.94 -17.25 3.26
N THR A 205 10.94 -16.77 4.51
CA THR A 205 10.32 -15.50 4.87
C THR A 205 11.02 -14.34 4.17
N MET A 206 10.22 -13.49 3.49
CA MET A 206 10.68 -12.24 2.92
C MET A 206 10.66 -11.14 3.98
N PHE A 207 11.61 -10.21 3.88
CA PHE A 207 11.78 -9.12 4.83
C PHE A 207 11.86 -7.76 4.14
N SER A 208 11.14 -6.78 4.69
CA SER A 208 11.36 -5.35 4.48
C SER A 208 12.14 -4.82 5.68
N ILE A 209 13.45 -4.66 5.53
CA ILE A 209 14.32 -4.32 6.66
C ILE A 209 14.59 -2.82 6.68
N HIS A 210 14.45 -2.18 7.84
CA HIS A 210 14.86 -0.79 8.04
C HIS A 210 16.38 -0.69 8.13
N ILE A 211 17.02 -0.24 7.04
CA ILE A 211 18.48 -0.02 6.95
C ILE A 211 18.72 1.40 6.44
N LYS A 212 18.94 2.35 7.35
CA LYS A 212 19.05 3.78 7.06
C LYS A 212 20.49 4.29 7.21
N SER A 213 21.42 3.43 7.63
CA SER A 213 22.84 3.78 7.79
C SER A 213 23.74 2.57 7.49
N LEU A 214 25.03 2.83 7.24
CA LEU A 214 26.03 1.79 7.06
C LEU A 214 26.19 0.94 8.34
N GLU A 215 26.10 1.54 9.53
CA GLU A 215 26.15 0.84 10.80
C GLU A 215 25.01 -0.18 10.91
N GLN A 216 23.78 0.19 10.53
CA GLN A 216 22.66 -0.74 10.51
C GLN A 216 22.88 -1.86 9.49
N LEU A 217 23.39 -1.55 8.28
CA LEU A 217 23.74 -2.57 7.31
C LEU A 217 24.75 -3.57 7.87
N GLU A 218 25.82 -3.10 8.52
CA GLU A 218 26.84 -3.94 9.13
C GLU A 218 26.29 -4.82 10.27
N ALA A 219 25.28 -4.32 11.02
CA ALA A 219 24.61 -5.11 12.04
C ALA A 219 23.83 -6.27 11.41
N PHE A 220 23.07 -6.01 10.32
CA PHE A 220 22.35 -7.07 9.61
C PHE A 220 23.27 -8.02 8.83
N GLU A 221 24.44 -7.59 8.39
CA GLU A 221 25.44 -8.46 7.74
C GLU A 221 25.98 -9.55 8.67
N LYS A 222 25.87 -9.37 9.98
CA LYS A 222 26.26 -10.39 10.98
C LYS A 222 25.20 -11.47 11.21
N THR A 223 23.96 -11.25 10.70
CA THR A 223 22.88 -12.22 10.82
C THR A 223 22.99 -13.33 9.77
N PRO A 224 22.38 -14.50 9.99
CA PRO A 224 22.40 -15.60 9.02
C PRO A 224 21.39 -15.43 7.89
N ILE A 225 20.72 -14.27 7.76
CA ILE A 225 19.66 -14.07 6.77
C ILE A 225 20.19 -14.12 5.33
N ASP A 226 19.38 -14.69 4.44
CA ASP A 226 19.68 -14.71 3.02
C ASP A 226 19.24 -13.37 2.38
N TRP A 227 20.18 -12.60 1.85
CA TRP A 227 19.92 -11.31 1.22
C TRP A 227 18.94 -11.38 0.03
N ARG A 228 18.74 -12.57 -0.55
CA ARG A 228 17.67 -12.79 -1.55
C ARG A 228 16.25 -12.65 -0.99
N ASN A 229 16.12 -12.66 0.35
CA ASN A 229 14.85 -12.46 1.05
C ASN A 229 14.63 -10.99 1.46
N VAL A 230 15.54 -10.09 1.13
CA VAL A 230 15.56 -8.75 1.69
C VAL A 230 15.20 -7.69 0.64
N MET A 231 14.30 -6.78 1.02
CA MET A 231 14.12 -5.44 0.52
C MET A 231 14.48 -4.48 1.65
N ALA A 232 15.17 -3.37 1.37
CA ALA A 232 15.60 -2.44 2.41
C ALA A 232 14.80 -1.13 2.36
N TYR A 233 14.10 -0.80 3.45
CA TYR A 233 13.55 0.53 3.64
C TYR A 233 14.68 1.46 4.12
N VAL A 234 15.00 2.46 3.29
CA VAL A 234 16.14 3.36 3.51
C VAL A 234 15.76 4.75 4.01
N GLY A 235 14.46 5.01 4.18
CA GLY A 235 13.95 6.28 4.68
C GLY A 235 12.86 6.89 3.80
N PRO A 236 12.45 8.14 4.06
CA PRO A 236 11.42 8.80 3.28
C PRO A 236 11.91 9.37 1.95
N ARG A 237 13.23 9.37 1.73
CA ARG A 237 13.89 9.87 0.50
C ARG A 237 15.21 9.15 0.26
N MET A 238 15.67 9.14 -0.99
CA MET A 238 17.06 8.82 -1.32
C MET A 238 17.93 10.06 -1.08
N LEU A 239 18.88 9.95 -0.18
CA LEU A 239 19.77 11.06 0.20
C LEU A 239 21.15 10.87 -0.46
N PRO A 240 21.74 11.92 -1.10
CA PRO A 240 23.05 11.80 -1.75
C PRO A 240 24.17 11.32 -0.82
N GLU A 241 24.13 11.72 0.46
CA GLU A 241 25.09 11.30 1.49
C GLU A 241 25.05 9.79 1.80
N ASN A 242 23.95 9.13 1.50
CA ASN A 242 23.76 7.68 1.71
C ASN A 242 24.06 6.85 0.44
N ARG A 243 24.69 7.42 -0.58
CA ARG A 243 24.99 6.73 -1.86
C ARG A 243 25.73 5.40 -1.65
N GLU A 244 26.75 5.37 -0.79
CA GLU A 244 27.51 4.16 -0.46
C GLU A 244 26.61 3.05 0.12
N LEU A 245 25.68 3.41 1.01
CA LEU A 245 24.70 2.46 1.55
C LEU A 245 23.87 1.80 0.44
N TYR A 246 23.35 2.62 -0.49
CA TYR A 246 22.51 2.11 -1.58
C TYR A 246 23.30 1.22 -2.53
N GLU A 247 24.53 1.58 -2.85
CA GLU A 247 25.44 0.78 -3.70
C GLU A 247 25.76 -0.57 -3.04
N ARG A 248 26.05 -0.60 -1.75
CA ARG A 248 26.30 -1.84 -1.00
C ARG A 248 25.03 -2.74 -0.93
N LEU A 249 23.86 -2.17 -0.70
CA LEU A 249 22.58 -2.92 -0.72
C LEU A 249 22.32 -3.49 -2.11
N ARG A 250 22.43 -2.68 -3.15
CA ARG A 250 22.21 -3.07 -4.55
C ARG A 250 23.22 -4.14 -5.03
N ALA A 251 24.46 -4.06 -4.57
CA ALA A 251 25.48 -5.10 -4.85
C ALA A 251 25.10 -6.48 -4.27
N LYS A 252 24.29 -6.52 -3.20
CA LYS A 252 23.70 -7.74 -2.64
C LYS A 252 22.43 -8.20 -3.36
N GLY A 253 21.97 -7.46 -4.36
CA GLY A 253 20.70 -7.70 -5.06
C GLY A 253 19.48 -7.18 -4.30
N VAL A 254 19.66 -6.30 -3.31
CA VAL A 254 18.61 -5.71 -2.48
C VAL A 254 18.09 -4.44 -3.12
N ARG A 255 16.78 -4.28 -3.23
CA ARG A 255 16.12 -3.05 -3.65
C ARG A 255 16.03 -2.06 -2.49
N CYS A 256 16.30 -0.78 -2.79
CA CYS A 256 16.13 0.33 -1.85
C CYS A 256 14.71 0.89 -1.98
N MET A 257 13.95 0.84 -0.88
CA MET A 257 12.59 1.34 -0.77
C MET A 257 12.55 2.66 0.01
N ILE A 258 11.73 3.59 -0.46
CA ILE A 258 11.34 4.79 0.29
C ILE A 258 9.82 4.80 0.55
N SER A 259 9.38 5.58 1.55
CA SER A 259 7.95 5.83 1.80
C SER A 259 7.65 7.32 1.68
N LEU A 260 6.69 7.68 0.84
CA LEU A 260 6.26 9.06 0.62
C LEU A 260 5.17 9.52 1.60
N ALA A 261 4.56 8.59 2.35
CA ALA A 261 3.51 8.87 3.33
C ALA A 261 3.87 9.99 4.33
N PRO A 262 5.09 10.08 4.88
CA PRO A 262 5.47 11.18 5.76
C PRO A 262 5.86 12.48 5.03
N THR A 263 5.95 12.49 3.70
CA THR A 263 6.48 13.61 2.91
C THR A 263 5.49 14.11 1.86
N TYR A 264 5.63 13.66 0.62
CA TYR A 264 4.87 14.20 -0.52
C TYR A 264 3.39 13.86 -0.48
N ASP A 265 3.01 12.73 0.12
CA ASP A 265 1.61 12.33 0.26
C ASP A 265 0.80 13.25 1.20
N ARG A 266 1.49 14.03 2.05
CA ARG A 266 0.85 15.03 2.93
C ARG A 266 0.47 16.33 2.24
N ARG A 267 0.85 16.51 0.98
CA ARG A 267 0.47 17.68 0.20
C ARG A 267 -1.02 17.64 -0.13
N GLU A 268 -1.66 18.79 -0.13
CA GLU A 268 -3.13 18.90 -0.17
C GLU A 268 -3.71 18.45 -1.51
N THR A 269 -3.06 18.84 -2.64
CA THR A 269 -3.63 18.57 -3.96
C THR A 269 -2.86 17.50 -4.74
N PRO A 270 -3.52 16.77 -5.67
CA PRO A 270 -2.87 15.81 -6.55
C PRO A 270 -1.72 16.41 -7.36
N GLU A 271 -1.85 17.67 -7.80
CA GLU A 271 -0.82 18.39 -8.56
C GLU A 271 0.42 18.61 -7.72
N GLN A 272 0.24 19.07 -6.47
CA GLN A 272 1.35 19.26 -5.53
C GLN A 272 2.04 17.92 -5.19
N ARG A 273 1.28 16.84 -4.99
CA ARG A 273 1.85 15.51 -4.78
C ARG A 273 2.63 15.05 -6.00
N ARG A 274 2.07 15.21 -7.21
CA ARG A 274 2.73 14.88 -8.47
C ARG A 274 4.07 15.63 -8.63
N GLU A 275 4.11 16.94 -8.36
CA GLU A 275 5.37 17.71 -8.34
C GLU A 275 6.40 17.10 -7.40
N GLY A 276 5.95 16.68 -6.19
CA GLY A 276 6.80 16.00 -5.23
C GLY A 276 7.36 14.68 -5.75
N TYR A 277 6.51 13.83 -6.33
CA TYR A 277 6.91 12.54 -6.89
C TYR A 277 7.95 12.67 -8.01
N LEU A 278 7.95 13.82 -8.71
CA LEU A 278 8.83 14.11 -9.82
C LEU A 278 10.05 14.95 -9.44
N SER A 279 10.19 15.38 -8.17
CA SER A 279 11.25 16.30 -7.76
C SER A 279 12.59 15.61 -7.50
N ASP A 280 12.60 14.40 -6.95
CA ASP A 280 13.81 13.68 -6.54
C ASP A 280 14.28 12.74 -7.67
N ARG A 281 14.96 13.28 -8.70
CA ARG A 281 15.37 12.52 -9.90
C ARG A 281 16.83 12.05 -9.87
N ASP A 282 17.66 12.61 -8.99
CA ASP A 282 19.11 12.35 -9.01
C ASP A 282 19.49 10.94 -8.57
N ILE A 283 18.71 10.36 -7.64
CA ILE A 283 18.87 8.99 -7.18
C ILE A 283 17.49 8.36 -7.10
N LEU A 284 17.12 7.59 -8.13
CA LEU A 284 15.81 6.92 -8.15
C LEU A 284 15.77 5.76 -7.15
N PRO A 285 14.72 5.65 -6.33
CA PRO A 285 14.46 4.49 -5.51
C PRO A 285 14.03 3.29 -6.38
N ASP A 286 14.26 2.09 -5.88
CA ASP A 286 13.87 0.86 -6.58
C ASP A 286 12.42 0.44 -6.24
N VAL A 287 11.92 0.92 -5.09
CA VAL A 287 10.57 0.69 -4.58
C VAL A 287 10.07 1.98 -3.94
N ILE A 288 8.81 2.34 -4.21
CA ILE A 288 8.18 3.53 -3.62
C ILE A 288 6.85 3.14 -2.98
N GLU A 289 6.72 3.45 -1.70
CA GLU A 289 5.47 3.34 -0.96
C GLU A 289 4.76 4.70 -0.91
N SER A 290 3.42 4.66 -1.10
CA SER A 290 2.59 5.87 -1.09
C SER A 290 1.19 5.58 -0.58
N ASP A 291 0.59 6.58 0.07
CA ASP A 291 -0.84 6.65 0.39
C ASP A 291 -1.71 6.71 -0.90
N TYR A 292 -1.11 7.16 -2.02
CA TYR A 292 -1.79 7.36 -3.31
C TYR A 292 -1.09 6.57 -4.44
N PRO A 293 -1.06 5.21 -4.37
CA PRO A 293 -0.30 4.38 -5.30
C PRO A 293 -0.73 4.55 -6.76
N ILE A 294 -2.00 4.89 -7.01
CA ILE A 294 -2.53 5.12 -8.36
C ILE A 294 -2.03 6.44 -8.94
N GLU A 295 -2.07 7.54 -8.15
CA GLU A 295 -1.53 8.83 -8.56
C GLU A 295 -0.02 8.74 -8.81
N LEU A 296 0.71 8.10 -7.88
CA LEU A 296 2.15 7.87 -8.01
C LEU A 296 2.50 7.13 -9.30
N THR A 297 1.81 6.01 -9.58
CA THR A 297 2.06 5.22 -10.79
C THR A 297 1.83 6.04 -12.06
N ARG A 298 0.74 6.83 -12.12
CA ARG A 298 0.45 7.71 -13.26
C ARG A 298 1.50 8.80 -13.44
N ALA A 299 1.98 9.39 -12.34
CA ALA A 299 3.05 10.38 -12.38
C ALA A 299 4.35 9.78 -12.94
N LEU A 300 4.75 8.61 -12.46
CA LEU A 300 5.95 7.91 -12.95
C LEU A 300 5.82 7.50 -14.43
N GLN A 301 4.66 7.00 -14.86
CA GLN A 301 4.41 6.64 -16.25
C GLN A 301 4.49 7.84 -17.19
N SER A 302 4.08 9.04 -16.74
CA SER A 302 4.19 10.25 -17.56
C SER A 302 5.64 10.66 -17.85
N LEU A 303 6.57 10.36 -16.92
CA LEU A 303 8.01 10.58 -17.14
C LEU A 303 8.56 9.68 -18.26
N LEU A 304 8.16 8.42 -18.26
CA LEU A 304 8.64 7.44 -19.25
C LEU A 304 8.04 7.68 -20.66
N GLY A 305 6.86 8.29 -20.74
CA GLY A 305 6.24 8.66 -22.00
C GLY A 305 6.84 9.93 -22.63
N GLU A 306 7.40 10.82 -21.80
CA GLU A 306 8.07 12.04 -22.24
C GLU A 306 9.52 11.78 -22.72
N GLU A 307 10.14 10.67 -22.31
CA GLU A 307 11.50 10.29 -22.70
C GLU A 307 11.61 9.39 -23.95
N ARG A 308 10.46 9.00 -24.55
CA ARG A 308 10.46 8.27 -25.82
C ARG A 308 10.07 9.21 -26.95
N PRO A 309 11.05 9.76 -27.70
CA PRO A 309 10.81 10.53 -28.91
C PRO A 309 10.24 9.66 -30.03
#